data_9b8e5d49c99098d79ad9dc011f8e92a5
#
_entry.id   9b8e5d49c99098d79ad9dc011f8e92a5
#
_cell.length_a   1.000
_cell.length_b   1.000
_cell.length_c   1.000
_cell.angle_alpha   90.00
_cell.angle_beta   90.00
_cell.angle_gamma   90.00
#
_symmetry.space_group_name_H-M   'P 1'
#
loop_
_entity.id
_entity.type
_entity.pdbx_description
1 polymer ?
#
loop_
_entity_poly.entity_id
_entity_poly.type
_entity_poly.pdbx_seq_one_letter_code
_entity_poly.pdbx_strand_id
1 'polypeptide(L)'
;VFMEFYKDENGVISELPKKNVDTGMGVERTTAILEGVNDNYLSSVWKDVIDLICEISGKSYEENAKSIRIIADHIRTSVFIAADNAGIKPSNVGQGYILRRLIRRTIRHAKKLGIDINSDWERKIASLIISKYARYYKELTENENTVYEVLKNEKEKFNRTLEKGLKEFNKVISKSNNIDGITAFHLYDTYGFPIELTIELANENNVTVDEKGFNEKFKEHQ
;
A
#
# COMPACT_ATOMS: atom_id res chain seq x y z
N VAL A 1 -19.19 15.28 12.55
CA VAL A 1 -20.19 15.71 13.54
C VAL A 1 -21.02 14.50 13.93
N PHE A 2 -21.16 14.29 15.23
CA PHE A 2 -22.03 13.25 15.79
C PHE A 2 -23.40 13.84 16.08
N MET A 3 -24.45 13.09 15.72
CA MET A 3 -25.82 13.44 16.03
C MET A 3 -26.34 12.50 17.12
N GLU A 4 -26.75 13.06 18.25
CA GLU A 4 -27.27 12.34 19.39
C GLU A 4 -28.73 12.71 19.68
N PHE A 5 -29.13 13.92 19.28
CA PHE A 5 -30.43 14.48 19.55
C PHE A 5 -31.15 14.85 18.25
N TYR A 6 -32.48 14.77 18.28
CA TYR A 6 -33.38 15.25 17.24
C TYR A 6 -34.25 16.38 17.79
N LYS A 7 -34.47 17.43 17.02
CA LYS A 7 -35.41 18.50 17.34
C LYS A 7 -36.61 18.38 16.38
N ASP A 8 -37.81 18.22 16.94
CA ASP A 8 -39.04 18.13 16.18
C ASP A 8 -39.55 19.50 15.69
N GLU A 9 -40.66 19.48 14.94
CA GLU A 9 -41.30 20.70 14.39
C GLU A 9 -41.81 21.66 15.49
N ASN A 10 -42.07 21.16 16.69
CA ASN A 10 -42.51 21.96 17.85
C ASN A 10 -41.32 22.46 18.67
N GLY A 11 -40.10 22.17 18.27
CA GLY A 11 -38.89 22.61 18.95
C GLY A 11 -38.49 21.72 20.14
N VAL A 12 -39.15 20.59 20.36
CA VAL A 12 -38.82 19.63 21.40
C VAL A 12 -37.58 18.82 21.01
N ILE A 13 -36.60 18.79 21.94
CA ILE A 13 -35.35 18.01 21.73
C ILE A 13 -35.51 16.67 22.44
N SER A 14 -35.30 15.58 21.68
CA SER A 14 -35.28 14.22 22.19
C SER A 14 -34.04 13.46 21.72
N GLU A 15 -33.63 12.44 22.46
CA GLU A 15 -32.51 11.57 22.01
C GLU A 15 -32.94 10.75 20.82
N LEU A 16 -32.01 10.58 19.88
CA LEU A 16 -32.18 9.65 18.76
C LEU A 16 -32.16 8.22 19.30
N PRO A 17 -33.04 7.34 18.79
CA PRO A 17 -33.02 5.90 19.12
C PRO A 17 -31.68 5.23 18.81
N LYS A 18 -30.92 5.82 17.88
CA LYS A 18 -29.60 5.38 17.47
C LYS A 18 -28.75 6.60 17.15
N LYS A 19 -27.58 6.68 17.78
CA LYS A 19 -26.61 7.75 17.49
C LYS A 19 -26.09 7.63 16.07
N ASN A 20 -25.98 8.75 15.35
CA ASN A 20 -25.56 8.81 13.96
C ASN A 20 -24.36 9.75 13.78
N VAL A 21 -23.68 9.58 12.65
CA VAL A 21 -22.67 10.52 12.15
C VAL A 21 -23.30 11.31 11.00
N ASP A 22 -23.34 12.63 11.14
CA ASP A 22 -23.85 13.52 10.09
C ASP A 22 -22.80 13.73 9.00
N THR A 23 -21.58 14.08 9.40
CA THR A 23 -20.48 14.35 8.46
C THR A 23 -19.18 13.72 8.93
N GLY A 24 -18.39 13.25 7.96
CA GLY A 24 -17.01 12.81 8.18
C GLY A 24 -16.05 13.62 7.31
N MET A 25 -14.81 13.78 7.77
CA MET A 25 -13.75 14.45 7.02
C MET A 25 -12.48 13.59 7.00
N GLY A 26 -11.74 13.66 5.88
CA GLY A 26 -10.41 13.06 5.81
C GLY A 26 -9.41 13.90 6.60
N VAL A 27 -8.72 13.27 7.56
CA VAL A 27 -7.73 13.96 8.40
C VAL A 27 -6.64 14.59 7.54
N GLU A 28 -6.09 13.85 6.59
CA GLU A 28 -5.00 14.31 5.72
C GLU A 28 -5.42 15.54 4.89
N ARG A 29 -6.61 15.51 4.28
CA ARG A 29 -7.10 16.63 3.48
C ARG A 29 -7.36 17.87 4.33
N THR A 30 -7.98 17.68 5.48
CA THR A 30 -8.28 18.79 6.40
C THR A 30 -6.99 19.41 6.91
N THR A 31 -6.01 18.60 7.32
CA THR A 31 -4.70 19.09 7.76
C THR A 31 -3.99 19.85 6.64
N ALA A 32 -3.96 19.32 5.43
CA ALA A 32 -3.32 19.99 4.29
C ALA A 32 -3.93 21.37 4.00
N ILE A 33 -5.27 21.48 4.06
CA ILE A 33 -5.97 22.76 3.89
C ILE A 33 -5.62 23.74 4.99
N LEU A 34 -5.64 23.31 6.25
CA LEU A 34 -5.32 24.15 7.41
C LEU A 34 -3.86 24.62 7.42
N GLU A 35 -2.95 23.79 6.92
CA GLU A 35 -1.53 24.11 6.78
C GLU A 35 -1.22 24.90 5.49
N GLY A 36 -2.19 25.08 4.61
CA GLY A 36 -2.02 25.82 3.35
C GLY A 36 -1.16 25.11 2.31
N VAL A 37 -1.04 23.77 2.39
CA VAL A 37 -0.29 22.98 1.42
C VAL A 37 -1.21 22.38 0.36
N ASN A 38 -0.77 22.38 -0.89
CA ASN A 38 -1.54 21.89 -2.03
C ASN A 38 -1.43 20.38 -2.27
N ASP A 39 -0.62 19.71 -1.48
CA ASP A 39 -0.36 18.27 -1.57
C ASP A 39 -0.50 17.63 -0.18
N ASN A 40 -1.41 16.69 -0.03
CA ASN A 40 -1.65 16.00 1.24
C ASN A 40 -0.37 15.37 1.82
N TYR A 41 0.53 14.89 0.96
CA TYR A 41 1.77 14.24 1.37
C TYR A 41 2.85 15.20 1.89
N LEU A 42 2.65 16.51 1.69
CA LEU A 42 3.51 17.56 2.26
C LEU A 42 2.99 18.10 3.60
N SER A 43 1.80 17.65 4.02
CA SER A 43 1.26 18.01 5.33
C SER A 43 2.04 17.34 6.48
N SER A 44 1.90 17.87 7.69
CA SER A 44 2.53 17.32 8.90
C SER A 44 2.15 15.86 9.19
N VAL A 45 1.03 15.39 8.62
CA VAL A 45 0.63 13.98 8.73
C VAL A 45 1.63 13.05 8.04
N TRP A 46 2.21 13.47 6.92
CA TRP A 46 3.06 12.64 6.08
C TRP A 46 4.52 13.06 6.03
N LYS A 47 4.79 14.34 6.29
CA LYS A 47 6.08 14.97 5.98
C LYS A 47 7.28 14.19 6.50
N ASP A 48 7.25 13.72 7.73
CA ASP A 48 8.35 12.97 8.34
C ASP A 48 8.61 11.63 7.64
N VAL A 49 7.54 10.94 7.20
CA VAL A 49 7.65 9.69 6.44
C VAL A 49 8.20 9.97 5.03
N ILE A 50 7.73 11.02 4.38
CA ILE A 50 8.23 11.46 3.07
C ILE A 50 9.71 11.83 3.14
N ASP A 51 10.09 12.65 4.13
CA ASP A 51 11.47 13.08 4.34
C ASP A 51 12.41 11.88 4.57
N LEU A 52 11.98 10.90 5.38
CA LEU A 52 12.75 9.66 5.61
C LEU A 52 12.91 8.83 4.32
N ILE A 53 11.87 8.73 3.50
CA ILE A 53 11.98 8.00 2.22
C ILE A 53 12.93 8.72 1.26
N CYS A 54 12.89 10.07 1.21
CA CYS A 54 13.81 10.87 0.43
C CYS A 54 15.27 10.66 0.93
N GLU A 55 15.49 10.65 2.24
CA GLU A 55 16.81 10.39 2.85
C GLU A 55 17.34 9.01 2.47
N ILE A 56 16.53 7.96 2.66
CA ILE A 56 16.92 6.57 2.37
C ILE A 56 17.24 6.37 0.89
N SER A 57 16.47 7.02 0.00
CA SER A 57 16.62 6.86 -1.45
C SER A 57 17.65 7.80 -2.07
N GLY A 58 17.99 8.90 -1.38
CA GLY A 58 18.78 10.00 -1.94
C GLY A 58 18.06 10.72 -3.09
N LYS A 59 16.72 10.65 -3.17
CA LYS A 59 15.90 11.23 -4.24
C LYS A 59 15.05 12.39 -3.73
N SER A 60 14.86 13.41 -4.58
CA SER A 60 13.93 14.49 -4.28
C SER A 60 12.47 14.04 -4.42
N TYR A 61 11.61 14.62 -3.58
CA TYR A 61 10.17 14.36 -3.65
C TYR A 61 9.57 14.85 -4.97
N GLU A 62 9.94 16.04 -5.42
CA GLU A 62 9.37 16.71 -6.60
C GLU A 62 9.52 15.84 -7.86
N GLU A 63 10.68 15.24 -8.04
CA GLU A 63 10.96 14.41 -9.22
C GLU A 63 10.41 12.99 -9.11
N ASN A 64 10.20 12.50 -7.88
CA ASN A 64 9.88 11.10 -7.61
C ASN A 64 8.57 10.91 -6.82
N ALA A 65 7.70 11.92 -6.77
CA ALA A 65 6.50 11.97 -5.94
C ALA A 65 5.64 10.70 -6.05
N LYS A 66 5.40 10.18 -7.27
CA LYS A 66 4.60 8.95 -7.46
C LYS A 66 5.15 7.77 -6.64
N SER A 67 6.43 7.49 -6.73
CA SER A 67 7.03 6.33 -6.05
C SER A 67 7.11 6.54 -4.55
N ILE A 68 7.47 7.76 -4.11
CA ILE A 68 7.58 8.12 -2.70
C ILE A 68 6.21 8.03 -2.01
N ARG A 69 5.15 8.58 -2.63
CA ARG A 69 3.77 8.48 -2.12
C ARG A 69 3.30 7.04 -1.99
N ILE A 70 3.57 6.21 -3.00
CA ILE A 70 3.19 4.79 -2.98
C ILE A 70 3.90 4.07 -1.82
N ILE A 71 5.19 4.30 -1.62
CA ILE A 71 5.93 3.70 -0.50
C ILE A 71 5.33 4.14 0.84
N ALA A 72 5.14 5.45 1.03
CA ALA A 72 4.60 6.00 2.27
C ALA A 72 3.21 5.42 2.61
N ASP A 73 2.28 5.50 1.67
CA ASP A 73 0.90 5.05 1.84
C ASP A 73 0.83 3.53 2.09
N HIS A 74 1.53 2.75 1.27
CA HIS A 74 1.43 1.30 1.34
C HIS A 74 2.16 0.71 2.55
N ILE A 75 3.30 1.27 2.98
CA ILE A 75 3.95 0.84 4.23
C ILE A 75 3.05 1.19 5.42
N ARG A 76 2.50 2.42 5.49
CA ARG A 76 1.60 2.78 6.60
C ARG A 76 0.43 1.80 6.68
N THR A 77 -0.24 1.57 5.55
CA THR A 77 -1.37 0.63 5.49
C THR A 77 -0.94 -0.79 5.89
N SER A 78 0.21 -1.26 5.41
CA SER A 78 0.74 -2.59 5.74
C SER A 78 1.08 -2.75 7.22
N VAL A 79 1.64 -1.70 7.84
CA VAL A 79 1.93 -1.65 9.29
C VAL A 79 0.66 -1.83 10.09
N PHE A 80 -0.41 -1.08 9.78
CA PHE A 80 -1.68 -1.17 10.49
C PHE A 80 -2.36 -2.53 10.30
N ILE A 81 -2.36 -3.08 9.08
CA ILE A 81 -2.95 -4.41 8.82
C ILE A 81 -2.17 -5.50 9.55
N ALA A 82 -0.83 -5.44 9.54
CA ALA A 82 0.00 -6.46 10.17
C ALA A 82 0.00 -6.38 11.70
N ALA A 83 -0.24 -5.18 12.26
CA ALA A 83 -0.38 -4.96 13.69
C ALA A 83 -1.76 -5.31 14.24
N ASP A 84 -2.77 -5.46 13.38
CA ASP A 84 -4.14 -5.76 13.81
C ASP A 84 -4.21 -7.10 14.53
N ASN A 85 -5.00 -7.16 15.63
CA ASN A 85 -5.19 -8.36 16.44
C ASN A 85 -5.87 -9.52 15.70
N ALA A 86 -6.43 -9.27 14.51
CA ALA A 86 -6.91 -10.33 13.62
C ALA A 86 -5.79 -11.22 13.06
N GLY A 87 -4.51 -10.85 13.24
CA GLY A 87 -3.35 -11.65 12.87
C GLY A 87 -3.20 -11.89 11.36
N ILE A 88 -3.54 -10.89 10.54
CA ILE A 88 -3.50 -10.98 9.09
C ILE A 88 -2.06 -11.11 8.60
N LYS A 89 -1.79 -12.16 7.81
CA LYS A 89 -0.50 -12.41 7.17
C LYS A 89 -0.62 -12.42 5.66
N PRO A 90 0.46 -12.05 4.92
CA PRO A 90 0.45 -12.11 3.46
C PRO A 90 0.08 -13.50 2.94
N SER A 91 -0.93 -13.57 2.08
CA SER A 91 -1.47 -14.82 1.51
C SER A 91 -1.88 -14.65 0.04
N ASN A 92 -2.42 -15.70 -0.59
CA ASN A 92 -2.93 -15.62 -1.96
C ASN A 92 -4.41 -15.24 -2.04
N VAL A 93 -5.11 -15.14 -0.89
CA VAL A 93 -6.57 -14.93 -0.84
C VAL A 93 -6.95 -13.91 0.22
N GLY A 94 -8.13 -13.32 0.07
CA GLY A 94 -8.75 -12.45 1.07
C GLY A 94 -7.90 -11.24 1.48
N GLN A 95 -7.95 -10.90 2.75
CA GLN A 95 -7.23 -9.75 3.32
C GLN A 95 -5.71 -9.90 3.23
N GLY A 96 -5.19 -11.12 3.36
CA GLY A 96 -3.76 -11.40 3.24
C GLY A 96 -3.23 -11.15 1.82
N TYR A 97 -4.06 -11.32 0.80
CA TYR A 97 -3.71 -10.94 -0.58
C TYR A 97 -3.52 -9.42 -0.71
N ILE A 98 -4.40 -8.64 -0.10
CA ILE A 98 -4.27 -7.17 -0.09
C ILE A 98 -2.95 -6.75 0.56
N LEU A 99 -2.65 -7.29 1.74
CA LEU A 99 -1.40 -7.02 2.45
C LEU A 99 -0.17 -7.39 1.60
N ARG A 100 -0.17 -8.59 1.00
CA ARG A 100 0.91 -9.03 0.09
C ARG A 100 1.09 -8.07 -1.08
N ARG A 101 0.02 -7.67 -1.73
CA ARG A 101 0.04 -6.75 -2.87
C ARG A 101 0.65 -5.39 -2.50
N LEU A 102 0.24 -4.82 -1.37
CA LEU A 102 0.77 -3.55 -0.88
C LEU A 102 2.28 -3.63 -0.62
N ILE A 103 2.74 -4.66 0.08
CA ILE A 103 4.16 -4.85 0.38
C ILE A 103 4.97 -5.01 -0.91
N ARG A 104 4.53 -5.87 -1.85
CA ARG A 104 5.26 -6.11 -3.11
C ARG A 104 5.32 -4.86 -3.99
N ARG A 105 4.24 -4.10 -4.05
CA ARG A 105 4.23 -2.83 -4.77
C ARG A 105 5.21 -1.83 -4.17
N THR A 106 5.27 -1.76 -2.85
CA THR A 106 6.25 -0.94 -2.13
C THR A 106 7.69 -1.33 -2.47
N ILE A 107 8.03 -2.63 -2.44
CA ILE A 107 9.37 -3.13 -2.77
C ILE A 107 9.76 -2.78 -4.21
N ARG A 108 8.84 -2.91 -5.15
CA ARG A 108 9.09 -2.53 -6.54
C ARG A 108 9.40 -1.03 -6.66
N HIS A 109 8.63 -0.16 -5.97
CA HIS A 109 8.88 1.28 -6.00
C HIS A 109 10.17 1.68 -5.26
N ALA A 110 10.52 0.98 -4.18
CA ALA A 110 11.80 1.15 -3.50
C ALA A 110 12.98 0.82 -4.46
N LYS A 111 12.90 -0.30 -5.19
CA LYS A 111 13.88 -0.63 -6.22
C LYS A 111 13.93 0.42 -7.34
N LYS A 112 12.79 0.95 -7.78
CA LYS A 112 12.71 2.02 -8.80
C LYS A 112 13.40 3.32 -8.35
N LEU A 113 13.34 3.64 -7.06
CA LEU A 113 14.06 4.77 -6.46
C LEU A 113 15.56 4.51 -6.24
N GLY A 114 16.05 3.30 -6.48
CA GLY A 114 17.43 2.92 -6.23
C GLY A 114 17.75 2.57 -4.79
N ILE A 115 16.73 2.38 -3.94
CA ILE A 115 16.94 1.89 -2.57
C ILE A 115 17.49 0.47 -2.63
N ASP A 116 18.54 0.20 -1.85
CA ASP A 116 19.03 -1.17 -1.66
C ASP A 116 17.94 -2.02 -1.00
N ILE A 117 17.27 -2.84 -1.81
CA ILE A 117 16.16 -3.69 -1.37
C ILE A 117 16.57 -4.78 -0.37
N ASN A 118 17.86 -5.03 -0.17
CA ASN A 118 18.37 -5.96 0.83
C ASN A 118 18.67 -5.30 2.18
N SER A 119 18.69 -3.96 2.24
CA SER A 119 18.82 -3.22 3.49
C SER A 119 17.54 -3.23 4.33
N ASP A 120 17.59 -2.70 5.55
CA ASP A 120 16.45 -2.66 6.49
C ASP A 120 15.58 -1.39 6.31
N TRP A 121 15.47 -0.89 5.08
CA TRP A 121 14.74 0.34 4.77
C TRP A 121 13.26 0.29 5.18
N GLU A 122 12.59 -0.84 4.97
CA GLU A 122 11.18 -1.03 5.34
C GLU A 122 10.98 -0.98 6.85
N ARG A 123 11.91 -1.54 7.62
CA ARG A 123 11.87 -1.49 9.08
C ARG A 123 12.03 -0.06 9.60
N LYS A 124 12.93 0.72 9.02
CA LYS A 124 13.14 2.14 9.40
C LYS A 124 11.85 2.93 9.23
N ILE A 125 11.19 2.80 8.07
CA ILE A 125 9.93 3.51 7.79
C ILE A 125 8.81 2.98 8.71
N ALA A 126 8.69 1.67 8.90
CA ALA A 126 7.69 1.08 9.79
C ALA A 126 7.88 1.54 11.24
N SER A 127 9.11 1.60 11.74
CA SER A 127 9.42 2.09 13.09
C SER A 127 8.98 3.55 13.28
N LEU A 128 9.22 4.42 12.30
CA LEU A 128 8.74 5.79 12.33
C LEU A 128 7.22 5.87 12.39
N ILE A 129 6.53 5.07 11.57
CA ILE A 129 5.06 4.99 11.55
C ILE A 129 4.52 4.51 12.91
N ILE A 130 5.09 3.43 13.45
CA ILE A 130 4.70 2.90 14.76
C ILE A 130 4.88 3.98 15.84
N SER A 131 6.03 4.62 15.93
CA SER A 131 6.30 5.65 16.92
C SER A 131 5.34 6.84 16.83
N LYS A 132 4.95 7.23 15.60
CA LYS A 132 4.03 8.33 15.34
C LYS A 132 2.60 8.03 15.81
N TYR A 133 2.14 6.80 15.64
CA TYR A 133 0.74 6.43 15.88
C TYR A 133 0.51 5.60 17.15
N ALA A 134 1.54 5.06 17.78
CA ALA A 134 1.44 4.20 18.97
C ALA A 134 0.67 4.83 20.15
N ARG A 135 0.70 6.17 20.28
CA ARG A 135 -0.08 6.89 21.28
C ARG A 135 -1.59 6.65 21.15
N TYR A 136 -2.06 6.44 19.93
CA TYR A 136 -3.47 6.30 19.62
C TYR A 136 -3.90 4.85 19.38
N TYR A 137 -2.96 4.00 18.94
CA TYR A 137 -3.18 2.62 18.52
C TYR A 137 -2.18 1.71 19.23
N LYS A 138 -2.58 1.17 20.38
CA LYS A 138 -1.71 0.35 21.26
C LYS A 138 -1.20 -0.91 20.56
N GLU A 139 -2.02 -1.51 19.71
CA GLU A 139 -1.68 -2.68 18.90
C GLU A 139 -0.42 -2.51 18.05
N LEU A 140 -0.09 -1.27 17.66
CA LEU A 140 1.14 -0.98 16.93
C LEU A 140 2.39 -1.28 17.77
N THR A 141 2.36 -0.99 19.05
CA THR A 141 3.46 -1.30 19.97
C THR A 141 3.42 -2.76 20.41
N GLU A 142 2.25 -3.27 20.73
CA GLU A 142 2.07 -4.66 21.20
C GLU A 142 2.50 -5.68 20.13
N ASN A 143 2.24 -5.38 18.85
CA ASN A 143 2.53 -6.26 17.71
C ASN A 143 3.71 -5.78 16.84
N GLU A 144 4.57 -4.88 17.34
CA GLU A 144 5.68 -4.30 16.60
C GLU A 144 6.60 -5.35 15.95
N ASN A 145 6.98 -6.38 16.69
CA ASN A 145 7.82 -7.46 16.18
C ASN A 145 7.12 -8.23 15.05
N THR A 146 5.82 -8.47 15.17
CA THR A 146 5.03 -9.12 14.12
C THR A 146 5.03 -8.30 12.83
N VAL A 147 4.89 -6.98 12.94
CA VAL A 147 4.97 -6.06 11.79
C VAL A 147 6.33 -6.21 11.08
N TYR A 148 7.43 -6.14 11.83
CA TYR A 148 8.76 -6.26 11.25
C TYR A 148 8.99 -7.61 10.57
N GLU A 149 8.56 -8.70 11.19
CA GLU A 149 8.66 -10.05 10.61
C GLU A 149 7.83 -10.18 9.33
N VAL A 150 6.61 -9.67 9.31
CA VAL A 150 5.73 -9.71 8.13
C VAL A 150 6.36 -8.97 6.96
N LEU A 151 6.82 -7.73 7.19
CA LEU A 151 7.44 -6.91 6.15
C LEU A 151 8.74 -7.56 5.63
N LYS A 152 9.63 -7.98 6.53
CA LYS A 152 10.90 -8.63 6.20
C LYS A 152 10.69 -9.92 5.42
N ASN A 153 9.86 -10.82 5.92
CA ASN A 153 9.62 -12.13 5.29
C ASN A 153 9.05 -12.00 3.87
N GLU A 154 8.10 -11.07 3.66
CA GLU A 154 7.52 -10.86 2.33
C GLU A 154 8.51 -10.16 1.40
N LYS A 155 9.33 -9.22 1.91
CA LYS A 155 10.44 -8.60 1.18
C LYS A 155 11.43 -9.66 0.69
N GLU A 156 11.92 -10.50 1.59
CA GLU A 156 12.89 -11.54 1.24
C GLU A 156 12.34 -12.54 0.21
N LYS A 157 11.06 -12.95 0.37
CA LYS A 157 10.41 -13.84 -0.61
C LYS A 157 10.33 -13.20 -1.99
N PHE A 158 9.90 -11.95 -2.05
CA PHE A 158 9.70 -11.27 -3.32
C PHE A 158 11.01 -10.88 -4.00
N ASN A 159 12.03 -10.46 -3.22
CA ASN A 159 13.35 -10.12 -3.76
C ASN A 159 13.99 -11.27 -4.53
N ARG A 160 13.76 -12.54 -4.10
CA ARG A 160 14.30 -13.74 -4.78
C ARG A 160 13.78 -13.89 -6.22
N THR A 161 12.58 -13.42 -6.49
CA THR A 161 11.91 -13.59 -7.79
C THR A 161 11.78 -12.30 -8.57
N LEU A 162 11.85 -11.15 -7.93
CA LEU A 162 11.59 -9.84 -8.53
C LEU A 162 12.43 -9.57 -9.77
N GLU A 163 13.75 -9.79 -9.70
CA GLU A 163 14.63 -9.53 -10.85
C GLU A 163 14.37 -10.46 -12.03
N LYS A 164 14.12 -11.74 -11.72
CA LYS A 164 13.79 -12.72 -12.76
C LYS A 164 12.46 -12.40 -13.42
N GLY A 165 11.46 -12.03 -12.59
CA GLY A 165 10.14 -11.63 -13.07
C GLY A 165 10.18 -10.36 -13.94
N LEU A 166 10.97 -9.35 -13.54
CA LEU A 166 11.18 -8.15 -14.37
C LEU A 166 11.88 -8.46 -15.71
N LYS A 167 12.86 -9.36 -15.70
CA LYS A 167 13.50 -9.81 -16.95
C LYS A 167 12.52 -10.54 -17.86
N GLU A 168 11.70 -11.43 -17.31
CA GLU A 168 10.69 -12.15 -18.10
C GLU A 168 9.61 -11.19 -18.63
N PHE A 169 9.12 -10.28 -17.80
CA PHE A 169 8.21 -9.22 -18.23
C PHE A 169 8.78 -8.42 -19.41
N ASN A 170 10.02 -7.93 -19.31
CA ASN A 170 10.67 -7.16 -20.37
C ASN A 170 10.84 -7.99 -21.67
N LYS A 171 11.12 -9.29 -21.55
CA LYS A 171 11.21 -10.19 -22.71
C LYS A 171 9.85 -10.38 -23.38
N VAL A 172 8.77 -10.42 -22.63
CA VAL A 172 7.41 -10.52 -23.19
C VAL A 172 7.05 -9.25 -23.95
N ILE A 173 7.18 -8.08 -23.32
CA ILE A 173 6.81 -6.80 -23.93
C ILE A 173 7.71 -6.40 -25.11
N SER A 174 8.94 -6.93 -25.19
CA SER A 174 9.79 -6.73 -26.37
C SER A 174 9.28 -7.45 -27.64
N LYS A 175 8.34 -8.39 -27.48
CA LYS A 175 7.80 -9.20 -28.58
C LYS A 175 6.35 -8.91 -28.90
N SER A 176 5.61 -8.30 -27.96
CA SER A 176 4.18 -8.06 -28.09
C SER A 176 3.75 -6.83 -27.30
N ASN A 177 2.83 -6.05 -27.85
CA ASN A 177 2.17 -4.95 -27.16
C ASN A 177 0.98 -5.41 -26.29
N ASN A 178 0.79 -6.73 -26.15
CA ASN A 178 -0.23 -7.32 -25.31
C ASN A 178 0.35 -8.50 -24.51
N ILE A 179 0.01 -8.57 -23.24
CA ILE A 179 0.30 -9.70 -22.35
C ILE A 179 -0.98 -10.52 -22.24
N ASP A 180 -0.98 -11.73 -22.76
CA ASP A 180 -2.12 -12.64 -22.65
C ASP A 180 -2.32 -13.15 -21.22
N GLY A 181 -3.52 -13.71 -20.95
CA GLY A 181 -3.89 -14.18 -19.62
C GLY A 181 -2.99 -15.30 -19.09
N ILE A 182 -2.49 -16.18 -19.96
CA ILE A 182 -1.57 -17.27 -19.59
C ILE A 182 -0.23 -16.71 -19.14
N THR A 183 0.32 -15.77 -19.89
CA THR A 183 1.58 -15.09 -19.55
C THR A 183 1.45 -14.26 -18.27
N ALA A 184 0.34 -13.54 -18.11
CA ALA A 184 0.06 -12.79 -16.89
C ALA A 184 -0.05 -13.73 -15.67
N PHE A 185 -0.71 -14.88 -15.84
CA PHE A 185 -0.80 -15.91 -14.80
C PHE A 185 0.57 -16.53 -14.48
N HIS A 186 1.40 -16.77 -15.48
CA HIS A 186 2.78 -17.25 -15.27
C HIS A 186 3.62 -16.27 -14.45
N LEU A 187 3.51 -14.96 -14.71
CA LEU A 187 4.17 -13.92 -13.90
C LEU A 187 3.67 -13.92 -12.45
N TYR A 188 2.38 -14.17 -12.24
CA TYR A 188 1.78 -14.28 -10.92
C TYR A 188 2.25 -15.51 -10.16
N ASP A 189 2.11 -16.69 -10.76
CA ASP A 189 2.37 -17.98 -10.11
C ASP A 189 3.86 -18.23 -9.86
N THR A 190 4.69 -18.00 -10.88
CA THR A 190 6.13 -18.32 -10.84
C THR A 190 6.96 -17.23 -10.16
N TYR A 191 6.66 -15.95 -10.43
CA TYR A 191 7.47 -14.85 -9.94
C TYR A 191 6.78 -14.05 -8.82
N GLY A 192 5.54 -14.40 -8.50
CA GLY A 192 4.79 -13.74 -7.45
C GLY A 192 4.38 -12.31 -7.78
N PHE A 193 4.20 -11.98 -9.06
CA PHE A 193 3.71 -10.66 -9.47
C PHE A 193 2.20 -10.61 -9.30
N PRO A 194 1.66 -9.84 -8.33
CA PRO A 194 0.22 -9.59 -8.31
C PRO A 194 -0.22 -9.05 -9.68
N ILE A 195 -1.43 -9.41 -10.13
CA ILE A 195 -1.90 -8.98 -11.46
C ILE A 195 -1.87 -7.46 -11.60
N GLU A 196 -2.18 -6.74 -10.54
CA GLU A 196 -2.14 -5.27 -10.53
C GLU A 196 -0.72 -4.71 -10.73
N LEU A 197 0.32 -5.45 -10.29
CA LEU A 197 1.70 -5.07 -10.55
C LEU A 197 2.04 -5.28 -12.04
N THR A 198 1.58 -6.37 -12.63
CA THR A 198 1.74 -6.64 -14.07
C THR A 198 1.04 -5.56 -14.90
N ILE A 199 -0.19 -5.18 -14.53
CA ILE A 199 -0.95 -4.10 -15.18
C ILE A 199 -0.23 -2.75 -15.04
N GLU A 200 0.30 -2.43 -13.86
CA GLU A 200 1.04 -1.19 -13.64
C GLU A 200 2.30 -1.11 -14.50
N LEU A 201 3.07 -2.19 -14.58
CA LEU A 201 4.24 -2.29 -15.43
C LEU A 201 3.88 -2.19 -16.92
N ALA A 202 2.80 -2.83 -17.34
CA ALA A 202 2.30 -2.80 -18.72
C ALA A 202 1.89 -1.36 -19.11
N ASN A 203 1.12 -0.69 -18.26
CA ASN A 203 0.71 0.71 -18.47
C ASN A 203 1.91 1.67 -18.57
N GLU A 204 2.97 1.46 -17.76
CA GLU A 204 4.21 2.24 -17.87
C GLU A 204 4.93 2.05 -19.21
N ASN A 205 4.67 0.95 -19.91
CA ASN A 205 5.29 0.60 -21.20
C ASN A 205 4.30 0.68 -22.38
N ASN A 206 3.08 1.23 -22.18
CA ASN A 206 2.01 1.29 -23.19
C ASN A 206 1.63 -0.09 -23.75
N VAL A 207 1.59 -1.10 -22.91
CA VAL A 207 1.22 -2.49 -23.22
C VAL A 207 -0.11 -2.80 -22.54
N THR A 208 -0.95 -3.61 -23.20
CA THR A 208 -2.22 -4.10 -22.64
C THR A 208 -2.06 -5.43 -21.92
N VAL A 209 -2.97 -5.76 -21.01
CA VAL A 209 -3.01 -7.05 -20.28
C VAL A 209 -4.39 -7.66 -20.41
N ASP A 210 -4.46 -8.95 -20.73
CA ASP A 210 -5.71 -9.72 -20.74
C ASP A 210 -6.08 -10.17 -19.32
N GLU A 211 -6.72 -9.26 -18.58
CA GLU A 211 -7.20 -9.52 -17.22
C GLU A 211 -8.27 -10.63 -17.17
N LYS A 212 -9.07 -10.76 -18.24
CA LYS A 212 -10.12 -11.79 -18.30
C LYS A 212 -9.50 -13.18 -18.37
N GLY A 213 -8.59 -13.37 -19.32
CA GLY A 213 -7.83 -14.63 -19.45
C GLY A 213 -7.01 -14.97 -18.21
N PHE A 214 -6.43 -13.97 -17.54
CA PHE A 214 -5.77 -14.17 -16.24
C PHE A 214 -6.77 -14.70 -15.19
N ASN A 215 -7.95 -14.09 -15.04
CA ASN A 215 -8.94 -14.49 -14.06
C ASN A 215 -9.51 -15.90 -14.33
N GLU A 216 -9.61 -16.30 -15.59
CA GLU A 216 -10.01 -17.66 -15.99
C GLU A 216 -8.94 -18.67 -15.53
N LYS A 217 -7.65 -18.39 -15.81
CA LYS A 217 -6.54 -19.24 -15.36
C LYS A 217 -6.39 -19.29 -13.85
N PHE A 218 -6.60 -18.17 -13.18
CA PHE A 218 -6.57 -18.11 -11.73
C PHE A 218 -7.65 -18.97 -11.07
N LYS A 219 -8.87 -18.99 -11.64
CA LYS A 219 -9.96 -19.85 -11.17
C LYS A 219 -9.69 -21.34 -11.40
N GLU A 220 -9.08 -21.69 -12.55
CA GLU A 220 -8.69 -23.08 -12.84
C GLU A 220 -7.63 -23.62 -11.87
N HIS A 221 -6.82 -22.72 -11.29
CA HIS A 221 -5.73 -23.08 -10.38
C HIS A 221 -6.18 -23.17 -8.89
N GLN A 222 -7.31 -22.59 -8.51
CA GLN A 222 -7.91 -22.70 -7.17
C GLN A 222 -8.63 -24.04 -6.96
#